data_215f588b50b7b5cb52674b0a7a9be815
#
_entry.id   215f588b50b7b5cb52674b0a7a9be815
#
_cell.length_a   1.000
_cell.length_b   1.000
_cell.length_c   1.000
_cell.angle_alpha   90.00
_cell.angle_beta   90.00
_cell.angle_gamma   90.00
#
_symmetry.space_group_name_H-M   'P 1'
#
loop_
_entity.id
_entity.type
_entity.pdbx_description
1 polymer ?
#
loop_
_entity_poly.entity_id
_entity_poly.type
_entity_poly.pdbx_seq_one_letter_code
_entity_poly.pdbx_strand_id
1 'polypeptide(L)'
;MITLEQVKADPSIKTYIRMADAALGELGFTEHSFAHVGKTADVAAYILSTLGYDKREIELVQIAAYMHDIGNVINRIDHAQSGAVMAFRILDRLGADAEDIAKIVAAIGNHDEGTGVPVSAISAALIIADKTDVRYTRVRKAEFAAFDIHDRVNFAVREASTTIDDAHENVTLTMTIDTQYCSVMDYFEIFLKRMLLCRKAAEKLGLKFRLTINGQTLL
;
A
#
# COMPACT_ATOMS: atom_id res chain seq x y z
N MET A 1 -25.27 -1.28 0.38
CA MET A 1 -23.83 -1.60 0.13
C MET A 1 -23.10 -0.34 -0.26
N ILE A 2 -22.00 -0.01 0.40
CA ILE A 2 -21.11 1.11 0.05
C ILE A 2 -20.33 0.78 -1.22
N THR A 3 -20.06 1.77 -2.07
CA THR A 3 -19.26 1.61 -3.30
C THR A 3 -17.99 2.46 -3.24
N LEU A 4 -16.98 2.05 -4.03
CA LEU A 4 -15.75 2.84 -4.19
C LEU A 4 -16.04 4.26 -4.70
N GLU A 5 -16.99 4.42 -5.61
CA GLU A 5 -17.40 5.73 -6.14
C GLU A 5 -17.95 6.65 -5.05
N GLN A 6 -18.76 6.12 -4.13
CA GLN A 6 -19.27 6.88 -2.99
C GLN A 6 -18.13 7.30 -2.05
N VAL A 7 -17.18 6.41 -1.80
CA VAL A 7 -15.99 6.69 -0.98
C VAL A 7 -15.13 7.76 -1.64
N LYS A 8 -14.85 7.65 -2.94
CA LYS A 8 -14.11 8.65 -3.70
C LYS A 8 -14.83 10.00 -3.80
N ALA A 9 -16.15 10.02 -3.76
CA ALA A 9 -16.94 11.25 -3.83
C ALA A 9 -16.98 12.00 -2.48
N ASP A 10 -16.81 11.30 -1.34
CA ASP A 10 -16.96 11.89 0.00
C ASP A 10 -15.91 12.99 0.26
N PRO A 11 -16.33 14.22 0.60
CA PRO A 11 -15.41 15.35 0.78
C PRO A 11 -14.54 15.22 2.03
N SER A 12 -15.00 14.50 3.07
CA SER A 12 -14.23 14.28 4.30
C SER A 12 -13.04 13.36 4.02
N ILE A 13 -13.26 12.26 3.28
CA ILE A 13 -12.21 11.32 2.90
C ILE A 13 -11.13 12.05 2.08
N LYS A 14 -11.54 12.82 1.06
CA LYS A 14 -10.61 13.64 0.26
C LYS A 14 -9.79 14.59 1.12
N THR A 15 -10.45 15.22 2.09
CA THR A 15 -9.76 16.13 3.02
C THR A 15 -8.76 15.40 3.89
N TYR A 16 -9.12 14.23 4.44
CA TYR A 16 -8.21 13.47 5.29
C TYR A 16 -7.00 12.92 4.52
N ILE A 17 -7.18 12.41 3.30
CA ILE A 17 -6.04 12.00 2.46
C ILE A 17 -5.10 13.18 2.22
N ARG A 18 -5.62 14.34 1.81
CA ARG A 18 -4.80 15.53 1.56
C ARG A 18 -4.06 16.01 2.81
N MET A 19 -4.73 16.03 3.97
CA MET A 19 -4.12 16.49 5.22
C MET A 19 -3.14 15.48 5.79
N ALA A 20 -3.37 14.18 5.62
CA ALA A 20 -2.43 13.12 5.97
C ALA A 20 -1.16 13.24 5.13
N ASP A 21 -1.30 13.43 3.82
CA ASP A 21 -0.17 13.62 2.91
C ASP A 21 0.63 14.90 3.24
N ALA A 22 -0.05 16.00 3.59
CA ALA A 22 0.61 17.23 4.03
C ALA A 22 1.39 17.04 5.34
N ALA A 23 0.79 16.37 6.33
CA ALA A 23 1.45 16.09 7.61
C ALA A 23 2.71 15.21 7.42
N LEU A 24 2.63 14.19 6.56
CA LEU A 24 3.79 13.36 6.21
C LEU A 24 4.86 14.16 5.47
N GLY A 25 4.48 15.11 4.64
CA GLY A 25 5.41 16.03 3.98
C GLY A 25 6.21 16.88 4.95
N GLU A 26 5.56 17.46 5.98
CA GLU A 26 6.24 18.23 7.05
C GLU A 26 7.22 17.36 7.86
N LEU A 27 6.95 16.06 7.98
CA LEU A 27 7.82 15.10 8.65
C LEU A 27 8.94 14.56 7.74
N GLY A 28 8.98 14.97 6.47
CA GLY A 28 10.01 14.56 5.51
C GLY A 28 9.74 13.21 4.83
N PHE A 29 8.55 12.63 4.99
CA PHE A 29 8.18 11.38 4.30
C PHE A 29 7.87 11.60 2.82
N THR A 30 8.01 10.53 2.03
CA THR A 30 7.62 10.48 0.64
C THR A 30 6.12 10.72 0.43
N GLU A 31 5.68 10.89 -0.80
CA GLU A 31 4.30 11.17 -1.19
C GLU A 31 3.36 10.00 -0.78
N HIS A 32 2.23 10.36 -0.12
CA HIS A 32 1.12 9.48 0.26
C HIS A 32 -0.23 10.10 -0.15
N SER A 33 -0.25 10.74 -1.32
CA SER A 33 -1.39 11.45 -1.87
C SER A 33 -2.37 10.52 -2.61
N PHE A 34 -3.31 11.12 -3.34
CA PHE A 34 -4.24 10.41 -4.23
C PHE A 34 -3.56 9.51 -5.26
N ALA A 35 -2.33 9.85 -5.68
CA ALA A 35 -1.58 9.01 -6.62
C ALA A 35 -1.18 7.67 -5.97
N HIS A 36 -0.71 7.71 -4.71
CA HIS A 36 -0.38 6.52 -3.96
C HIS A 36 -1.61 5.66 -3.65
N VAL A 37 -2.64 6.23 -3.01
CA VAL A 37 -3.82 5.44 -2.62
C VAL A 37 -4.60 4.92 -3.83
N GLY A 38 -4.61 5.66 -4.94
CA GLY A 38 -5.19 5.22 -6.20
C GLY A 38 -4.46 4.02 -6.78
N LYS A 39 -3.13 4.12 -6.92
CA LYS A 39 -2.30 3.00 -7.41
C LYS A 39 -2.40 1.77 -6.51
N THR A 40 -2.40 1.96 -5.19
CA THR A 40 -2.59 0.87 -4.22
C THR A 40 -3.95 0.18 -4.43
N ALA A 41 -5.03 0.95 -4.65
CA ALA A 41 -6.35 0.39 -4.93
C ALA A 41 -6.37 -0.42 -6.23
N ASP A 42 -5.71 0.06 -7.28
CA ASP A 42 -5.66 -0.63 -8.58
C ASP A 42 -4.86 -1.93 -8.49
N VAL A 43 -3.70 -1.93 -7.83
CA VAL A 43 -2.87 -3.12 -7.65
C VAL A 43 -3.56 -4.15 -6.73
N ALA A 44 -4.21 -3.72 -5.66
CA ALA A 44 -4.97 -4.62 -4.78
C ALA A 44 -6.15 -5.28 -5.52
N ALA A 45 -6.87 -4.52 -6.34
CA ALA A 45 -7.93 -5.04 -7.21
C ALA A 45 -7.38 -6.03 -8.24
N TYR A 46 -6.25 -5.72 -8.88
CA TYR A 46 -5.55 -6.61 -9.81
C TYR A 46 -5.24 -7.96 -9.14
N ILE A 47 -4.66 -7.94 -7.93
CA ILE A 47 -4.31 -9.18 -7.20
C ILE A 47 -5.54 -10.04 -6.97
N LEU A 48 -6.61 -9.49 -6.37
CA LEU A 48 -7.81 -10.28 -6.06
C LEU A 48 -8.56 -10.72 -7.32
N SER A 49 -8.64 -9.87 -8.35
CA SER A 49 -9.31 -10.24 -9.62
C SER A 49 -8.57 -11.35 -10.36
N THR A 50 -7.23 -11.30 -10.39
CA THR A 50 -6.41 -12.36 -11.00
C THR A 50 -6.58 -13.70 -10.28
N LEU A 51 -6.75 -13.67 -8.96
CA LEU A 51 -6.98 -14.87 -8.15
C LEU A 51 -8.45 -15.35 -8.14
N GLY A 52 -9.35 -14.69 -8.89
CA GLY A 52 -10.74 -15.13 -9.04
C GLY A 52 -11.66 -14.80 -7.87
N TYR A 53 -11.30 -13.84 -7.02
CA TYR A 53 -12.20 -13.34 -5.97
C TYR A 53 -13.42 -12.63 -6.57
N ASP A 54 -14.53 -12.60 -5.83
CA ASP A 54 -15.75 -11.99 -6.31
C ASP A 54 -15.66 -10.45 -6.39
N LYS A 55 -16.58 -9.85 -7.14
CA LYS A 55 -16.60 -8.41 -7.38
C LYS A 55 -16.72 -7.59 -6.08
N ARG A 56 -17.38 -8.16 -5.05
CA ARG A 56 -17.55 -7.45 -3.78
C ARG A 56 -16.24 -7.39 -3.01
N GLU A 57 -15.52 -8.48 -2.91
CA GLU A 57 -14.21 -8.50 -2.25
C GLU A 57 -13.20 -7.59 -2.96
N ILE A 58 -13.23 -7.54 -4.31
CA ILE A 58 -12.43 -6.62 -5.10
C ILE A 58 -12.79 -5.16 -4.79
N GLU A 59 -14.07 -4.82 -4.69
CA GLU A 59 -14.48 -3.46 -4.33
C GLU A 59 -14.09 -3.10 -2.89
N LEU A 60 -14.23 -4.03 -1.95
CA LEU A 60 -13.86 -3.81 -0.55
C LEU A 60 -12.34 -3.59 -0.39
N VAL A 61 -11.50 -4.31 -1.11
CA VAL A 61 -10.04 -4.07 -1.07
C VAL A 61 -9.68 -2.73 -1.67
N GLN A 62 -10.36 -2.29 -2.73
CA GLN A 62 -10.14 -0.96 -3.30
C GLN A 62 -10.53 0.15 -2.31
N ILE A 63 -11.65 -0.01 -1.60
CA ILE A 63 -12.06 0.92 -0.55
C ILE A 63 -11.03 0.96 0.58
N ALA A 64 -10.60 -0.20 1.07
CA ALA A 64 -9.59 -0.29 2.10
C ALA A 64 -8.28 0.39 1.67
N ALA A 65 -7.82 0.12 0.44
CA ALA A 65 -6.62 0.71 -0.13
C ALA A 65 -6.73 2.22 -0.32
N TYR A 66 -7.89 2.72 -0.73
CA TYR A 66 -8.10 4.16 -0.89
C TYR A 66 -8.08 4.92 0.45
N MET A 67 -8.40 4.26 1.55
CA MET A 67 -8.52 4.87 2.88
C MET A 67 -7.39 4.50 3.84
N HIS A 68 -6.46 3.59 3.49
CA HIS A 68 -5.55 2.96 4.45
C HIS A 68 -4.68 3.95 5.23
N ASP A 69 -4.28 5.04 4.60
CA ASP A 69 -3.32 6.02 5.13
C ASP A 69 -3.96 7.26 5.80
N ILE A 70 -5.32 7.35 5.88
CA ILE A 70 -5.98 8.52 6.46
C ILE A 70 -5.62 8.78 7.93
N GLY A 71 -5.17 7.75 8.65
CA GLY A 71 -4.74 7.85 10.05
C GLY A 71 -3.48 8.70 10.24
N ASN A 72 -2.68 8.90 9.18
CA ASN A 72 -1.52 9.79 9.22
C ASN A 72 -1.89 11.26 9.50
N VAL A 73 -3.16 11.65 9.37
CA VAL A 73 -3.64 12.97 9.81
C VAL A 73 -3.57 13.15 11.32
N ILE A 74 -3.58 12.05 12.07
CA ILE A 74 -3.47 12.07 13.55
C ILE A 74 -1.99 11.94 13.93
N ASN A 75 -1.33 10.87 13.49
CA ASN A 75 0.09 10.61 13.76
C ASN A 75 0.60 9.52 12.83
N ARG A 76 1.91 9.54 12.48
CA ARG A 76 2.55 8.44 11.75
C ARG A 76 2.62 7.16 12.59
N ILE A 77 2.87 7.28 13.90
CA ILE A 77 2.84 6.14 14.81
C ILE A 77 1.38 5.68 14.95
N ASP A 78 1.16 4.37 14.81
CA ASP A 78 -0.16 3.73 14.89
C ASP A 78 -1.20 4.29 13.89
N HIS A 79 -0.72 4.82 12.73
CA HIS A 79 -1.61 5.35 11.68
C HIS A 79 -2.56 4.28 11.12
N ALA A 80 -2.15 3.02 11.09
CA ALA A 80 -3.00 1.93 10.64
C ALA A 80 -4.21 1.75 11.58
N GLN A 81 -3.97 1.75 12.90
CA GLN A 81 -5.02 1.59 13.91
C GLN A 81 -5.94 2.82 13.97
N SER A 82 -5.37 4.03 14.00
CA SER A 82 -6.16 5.27 13.96
C SER A 82 -6.94 5.41 12.65
N GLY A 83 -6.33 5.03 11.52
CA GLY A 83 -6.96 4.99 10.21
C GLY A 83 -8.14 4.02 10.14
N ALA A 84 -8.00 2.83 10.74
CA ALA A 84 -9.09 1.85 10.83
C ALA A 84 -10.29 2.39 11.63
N VAL A 85 -10.04 3.06 12.76
CA VAL A 85 -11.10 3.68 13.58
C VAL A 85 -11.77 4.83 12.83
N MET A 86 -11.01 5.66 12.14
CA MET A 86 -11.55 6.73 11.28
C MET A 86 -12.39 6.16 10.15
N ALA A 87 -11.90 5.12 9.47
CA ALA A 87 -12.61 4.45 8.39
C ALA A 87 -13.93 3.84 8.88
N PHE A 88 -13.92 3.16 10.05
CA PHE A 88 -15.14 2.67 10.69
C PHE A 88 -16.19 3.78 10.82
N ARG A 89 -15.82 4.90 11.42
CA ARG A 89 -16.75 6.03 11.66
C ARG A 89 -17.31 6.60 10.37
N ILE A 90 -16.47 6.71 9.34
CA ILE A 90 -16.90 7.26 8.05
C ILE A 90 -17.83 6.30 7.32
N LEU A 91 -17.48 5.02 7.26
CA LEU A 91 -18.26 3.99 6.57
C LEU A 91 -19.62 3.75 7.24
N ASP A 92 -19.65 3.76 8.59
CA ASP A 92 -20.89 3.70 9.35
C ASP A 92 -21.83 4.87 9.02
N ARG A 93 -21.30 6.11 9.00
CA ARG A 93 -22.04 7.30 8.57
C ARG A 93 -22.57 7.21 7.14
N LEU A 94 -21.83 6.56 6.25
CA LEU A 94 -22.23 6.35 4.85
C LEU A 94 -23.21 5.19 4.68
N GLY A 95 -23.58 4.50 5.75
CA GLY A 95 -24.56 3.41 5.73
C GLY A 95 -24.00 2.10 5.17
N ALA A 96 -22.71 1.85 5.32
CA ALA A 96 -22.12 0.58 4.95
C ALA A 96 -22.58 -0.55 5.88
N ASP A 97 -22.69 -1.76 5.35
CA ASP A 97 -23.02 -2.95 6.16
C ASP A 97 -21.89 -3.27 7.15
N ALA A 98 -22.24 -3.74 8.33
CA ALA A 98 -21.28 -4.04 9.39
C ALA A 98 -20.22 -5.08 8.98
N GLU A 99 -20.58 -6.07 8.16
CA GLU A 99 -19.65 -7.07 7.65
C GLU A 99 -18.60 -6.44 6.70
N ASP A 100 -19.05 -5.57 5.79
CA ASP A 100 -18.16 -4.83 4.89
C ASP A 100 -17.21 -3.92 5.68
N ILE A 101 -17.75 -3.18 6.66
CA ILE A 101 -16.94 -2.33 7.56
C ILE A 101 -15.87 -3.17 8.25
N ALA A 102 -16.26 -4.30 8.84
CA ALA A 102 -15.32 -5.17 9.55
C ALA A 102 -14.18 -5.66 8.65
N LYS A 103 -14.47 -6.05 7.40
CA LYS A 103 -13.46 -6.47 6.41
C LYS A 103 -12.50 -5.33 6.06
N ILE A 104 -13.03 -4.13 5.80
CA ILE A 104 -12.24 -2.95 5.44
C ILE A 104 -11.34 -2.51 6.60
N VAL A 105 -11.90 -2.35 7.81
CA VAL A 105 -11.11 -1.85 8.95
C VAL A 105 -10.07 -2.87 9.41
N ALA A 106 -10.36 -4.17 9.32
CA ALA A 106 -9.37 -5.20 9.59
C ALA A 106 -8.20 -5.13 8.60
N ALA A 107 -8.46 -4.86 7.32
CA ALA A 107 -7.40 -4.68 6.34
C ALA A 107 -6.58 -3.42 6.64
N ILE A 108 -7.23 -2.28 6.89
CA ILE A 108 -6.55 -1.01 7.20
C ILE A 108 -5.71 -1.17 8.49
N GLY A 109 -6.27 -1.73 9.56
CA GLY A 109 -5.57 -1.86 10.85
C GLY A 109 -4.36 -2.80 10.83
N ASN A 110 -4.23 -3.63 9.80
CA ASN A 110 -3.16 -4.64 9.68
C ASN A 110 -2.20 -4.42 8.51
N HIS A 111 -2.16 -3.21 7.90
CA HIS A 111 -1.33 -3.00 6.72
C HIS A 111 0.12 -2.55 7.03
N ASP A 112 0.36 -1.94 8.20
CA ASP A 112 1.67 -1.37 8.53
C ASP A 112 2.71 -2.43 8.93
N GLU A 113 3.95 -2.28 8.47
CA GLU A 113 5.02 -3.26 8.69
C GLU A 113 5.46 -3.42 10.16
N GLY A 114 5.11 -2.47 11.03
CA GLY A 114 5.42 -2.54 12.46
C GLY A 114 4.53 -3.53 13.23
N THR A 115 3.25 -3.61 12.86
CA THR A 115 2.22 -4.37 13.59
C THR A 115 1.34 -5.24 12.69
N GLY A 116 1.50 -5.13 11.37
CA GLY A 116 0.62 -5.75 10.38
C GLY A 116 0.69 -7.28 10.35
N VAL A 117 -0.49 -7.87 10.19
CA VAL A 117 -0.67 -9.31 9.98
C VAL A 117 -1.73 -9.51 8.88
N PRO A 118 -1.46 -10.32 7.83
CA PRO A 118 -2.45 -10.57 6.78
C PRO A 118 -3.58 -11.48 7.28
N VAL A 119 -4.60 -10.88 7.91
CA VAL A 119 -5.73 -11.60 8.56
C VAL A 119 -6.78 -12.13 7.56
N SER A 120 -6.82 -11.57 6.34
CA SER A 120 -7.76 -11.95 5.29
C SER A 120 -7.13 -11.76 3.91
N ALA A 121 -7.80 -12.21 2.84
CA ALA A 121 -7.38 -11.95 1.46
C ALA A 121 -7.35 -10.45 1.15
N ILE A 122 -8.34 -9.68 1.61
CA ILE A 122 -8.41 -8.22 1.47
C ILE A 122 -7.19 -7.56 2.16
N SER A 123 -6.89 -7.96 3.40
CA SER A 123 -5.71 -7.46 4.13
C SER A 123 -4.40 -7.82 3.40
N ALA A 124 -4.28 -9.04 2.91
CA ALA A 124 -3.08 -9.50 2.21
C ALA A 124 -2.84 -8.75 0.89
N ALA A 125 -3.89 -8.56 0.08
CA ALA A 125 -3.80 -7.83 -1.18
C ALA A 125 -3.47 -6.33 -0.94
N LEU A 126 -4.08 -5.71 0.08
CA LEU A 126 -3.73 -4.35 0.49
C LEU A 126 -2.24 -4.22 0.89
N ILE A 127 -1.75 -5.14 1.73
CA ILE A 127 -0.35 -5.15 2.17
C ILE A 127 0.59 -5.20 0.97
N ILE A 128 0.39 -6.15 0.05
CA ILE A 128 1.24 -6.27 -1.13
C ILE A 128 1.16 -5.00 -1.97
N ALA A 129 -0.03 -4.50 -2.26
CA ALA A 129 -0.23 -3.34 -3.10
C ALA A 129 0.43 -2.06 -2.54
N ASP A 130 0.29 -1.81 -1.25
CA ASP A 130 0.90 -0.66 -0.57
C ASP A 130 2.43 -0.79 -0.53
N LYS A 131 2.95 -1.94 -0.06
CA LYS A 131 4.39 -2.11 0.15
C LYS A 131 5.19 -2.26 -1.15
N THR A 132 4.54 -2.50 -2.27
CA THR A 132 5.18 -2.57 -3.60
C THR A 132 5.11 -1.25 -4.38
N ASP A 133 4.45 -0.19 -3.87
CA ASP A 133 4.47 1.13 -4.50
C ASP A 133 5.75 1.89 -4.17
N VAL A 134 6.85 1.47 -4.81
CA VAL A 134 8.17 2.12 -4.72
C VAL A 134 8.46 2.79 -6.06
N ARG A 135 8.66 4.11 -6.09
CA ARG A 135 8.88 4.86 -7.35
C ARG A 135 9.49 6.23 -7.09
N TYR A 136 10.30 6.70 -8.02
CA TYR A 136 10.99 8.00 -7.92
C TYR A 136 10.03 9.19 -7.79
N THR A 137 8.82 9.11 -8.37
CA THR A 137 7.82 10.19 -8.32
C THR A 137 7.23 10.44 -6.93
N ARG A 138 7.51 9.56 -5.96
CA ARG A 138 7.12 9.76 -4.56
C ARG A 138 8.05 10.69 -3.79
N VAL A 139 9.25 10.97 -4.32
CA VAL A 139 10.21 11.86 -3.68
C VAL A 139 9.76 13.30 -3.84
N ARG A 140 9.66 14.04 -2.72
CA ARG A 140 9.18 15.44 -2.70
C ARG A 140 10.29 16.46 -2.86
N LYS A 141 11.49 16.12 -2.40
CA LYS A 141 12.64 17.03 -2.40
C LYS A 141 13.17 17.21 -3.82
N ALA A 142 13.45 18.45 -4.20
CA ALA A 142 13.96 18.76 -5.53
C ALA A 142 15.46 18.53 -5.68
N GLU A 143 16.22 18.66 -4.57
CA GLU A 143 17.67 18.60 -4.59
C GLU A 143 18.18 17.28 -3.99
N PHE A 144 18.95 16.52 -4.77
CA PHE A 144 19.52 15.25 -4.35
C PHE A 144 20.38 15.35 -3.08
N ALA A 145 21.07 16.47 -2.88
CA ALA A 145 21.87 16.70 -1.68
C ALA A 145 21.05 16.73 -0.37
N ALA A 146 19.73 16.96 -0.46
CA ALA A 146 18.81 16.97 0.67
C ALA A 146 18.14 15.61 0.93
N PHE A 147 18.45 14.58 0.11
CA PHE A 147 17.84 13.25 0.22
C PHE A 147 18.38 12.48 1.43
N ASP A 148 17.48 11.94 2.22
CA ASP A 148 17.81 10.89 3.16
C ASP A 148 17.87 9.50 2.46
N ILE A 149 18.09 8.43 3.20
CA ILE A 149 18.18 7.08 2.62
C ILE A 149 16.86 6.65 1.95
N HIS A 150 15.69 7.03 2.50
CA HIS A 150 14.38 6.70 1.93
C HIS A 150 14.15 7.44 0.62
N ASP A 151 14.54 8.73 0.56
CA ASP A 151 14.45 9.51 -0.67
C ASP A 151 15.37 8.93 -1.75
N ARG A 152 16.63 8.61 -1.41
CA ARG A 152 17.58 8.03 -2.38
C ARG A 152 17.09 6.71 -2.94
N VAL A 153 16.58 5.82 -2.09
CA VAL A 153 16.07 4.52 -2.53
C VAL A 153 14.85 4.68 -3.42
N ASN A 154 13.85 5.48 -3.03
CA ASN A 154 12.68 5.72 -3.87
C ASN A 154 13.09 6.40 -5.19
N PHE A 155 13.97 7.38 -5.15
CA PHE A 155 14.44 8.10 -6.35
C PHE A 155 15.18 7.17 -7.32
N ALA A 156 15.95 6.21 -6.81
CA ALA A 156 16.69 5.25 -7.61
C ALA A 156 15.77 4.25 -8.33
N VAL A 157 14.55 4.01 -7.83
CA VAL A 157 13.61 3.08 -8.48
C VAL A 157 12.96 3.76 -9.68
N ARG A 158 13.42 3.42 -10.88
CA ARG A 158 12.93 3.96 -12.14
C ARG A 158 11.65 3.31 -12.59
N GLU A 159 11.53 2.01 -12.37
CA GLU A 159 10.36 1.21 -12.70
C GLU A 159 10.07 0.21 -11.58
N ALA A 160 8.80 0.01 -11.27
CA ALA A 160 8.34 -1.02 -10.37
C ALA A 160 6.98 -1.56 -10.84
N SER A 161 6.85 -2.88 -10.88
CA SER A 161 5.62 -3.56 -11.24
C SER A 161 5.38 -4.77 -10.34
N THR A 162 4.09 -5.04 -10.07
CA THR A 162 3.66 -6.21 -9.32
C THR A 162 2.82 -7.06 -10.25
N THR A 163 3.21 -8.32 -10.43
CA THR A 163 2.55 -9.27 -11.34
C THR A 163 2.31 -10.61 -10.66
N ILE A 164 1.27 -11.32 -11.10
CA ILE A 164 1.02 -12.72 -10.74
C ILE A 164 1.24 -13.55 -12.00
N ASP A 165 1.94 -14.68 -11.89
CA ASP A 165 2.17 -15.59 -13.01
C ASP A 165 0.89 -16.33 -13.43
N ASP A 166 0.87 -16.87 -14.66
CA ASP A 166 -0.28 -17.58 -15.22
C ASP A 166 -0.66 -18.83 -14.44
N ALA A 167 0.29 -19.41 -13.71
CA ALA A 167 0.05 -20.57 -12.85
C ALA A 167 -0.59 -20.20 -11.51
N HIS A 168 -0.69 -18.91 -11.18
CA HIS A 168 -1.15 -18.39 -9.90
C HIS A 168 -0.36 -18.97 -8.71
N GLU A 169 0.93 -19.15 -8.89
CA GLU A 169 1.83 -19.65 -7.83
C GLU A 169 2.68 -18.54 -7.20
N ASN A 170 2.99 -17.49 -7.97
CA ASN A 170 3.89 -16.44 -7.53
C ASN A 170 3.30 -15.06 -7.75
N VAL A 171 3.47 -14.18 -6.76
CA VAL A 171 3.36 -12.71 -6.92
C VAL A 171 4.76 -12.12 -6.92
N THR A 172 5.13 -11.42 -7.99
CA THR A 172 6.48 -10.90 -8.21
C THR A 172 6.48 -9.38 -8.19
N LEU A 173 7.31 -8.79 -7.32
CA LEU A 173 7.72 -7.39 -7.44
C LEU A 173 8.97 -7.33 -8.31
N THR A 174 8.85 -6.70 -9.47
CA THR A 174 9.98 -6.44 -10.37
C THR A 174 10.33 -4.97 -10.33
N MET A 175 11.62 -4.65 -10.13
CA MET A 175 12.11 -3.28 -10.06
C MET A 175 13.37 -3.08 -10.87
N THR A 176 13.50 -1.87 -11.45
CA THR A 176 14.74 -1.35 -12.00
C THR A 176 15.28 -0.27 -11.07
N ILE A 177 16.42 -0.55 -10.43
CA ILE A 177 17.12 0.37 -9.53
C ILE A 177 18.34 0.94 -10.24
N ASP A 178 18.42 2.26 -10.31
CA ASP A 178 19.59 2.98 -10.80
C ASP A 178 20.67 3.01 -9.72
N THR A 179 21.69 2.17 -9.89
CA THR A 179 22.76 1.97 -8.92
C THR A 179 23.71 3.16 -8.77
N GLN A 180 23.57 4.21 -9.60
CA GLN A 180 24.29 5.47 -9.40
C GLN A 180 23.77 6.26 -8.21
N TYR A 181 22.51 6.06 -7.79
CA TYR A 181 21.85 6.79 -6.70
C TYR A 181 21.74 5.97 -5.42
N CYS A 182 21.62 4.64 -5.54
CA CYS A 182 21.36 3.77 -4.41
C CYS A 182 21.85 2.35 -4.73
N SER A 183 22.50 1.70 -3.78
CA SER A 183 22.82 0.29 -3.89
C SER A 183 21.60 -0.60 -3.63
N VAL A 184 21.64 -1.85 -4.12
CA VAL A 184 20.59 -2.84 -3.76
C VAL A 184 20.60 -3.11 -2.25
N MET A 185 21.75 -2.98 -1.58
CA MET A 185 21.84 -3.12 -0.12
C MET A 185 21.08 -2.02 0.63
N ASP A 186 21.16 -0.75 0.15
CA ASP A 186 20.40 0.36 0.75
C ASP A 186 18.89 0.12 0.67
N TYR A 187 18.43 -0.50 -0.44
CA TYR A 187 17.04 -0.93 -0.58
C TYR A 187 16.64 -1.92 0.52
N PHE A 188 17.46 -2.96 0.75
CA PHE A 188 17.16 -3.95 1.78
C PHE A 188 17.25 -3.38 3.19
N GLU A 189 18.16 -2.45 3.46
CA GLU A 189 18.31 -1.80 4.77
C GLU A 189 16.98 -1.19 5.23
N ILE A 190 16.28 -0.47 4.35
CA ILE A 190 15.04 0.21 4.71
C ILE A 190 13.78 -0.60 4.44
N PHE A 191 13.78 -1.48 3.45
CA PHE A 191 12.56 -2.16 2.99
C PHE A 191 12.49 -3.65 3.32
N LEU A 192 13.48 -4.22 4.02
CA LEU A 192 13.44 -5.64 4.38
C LEU A 192 12.17 -6.02 5.15
N LYS A 193 11.75 -5.21 6.14
CA LYS A 193 10.53 -5.48 6.91
C LYS A 193 9.28 -5.48 6.02
N ARG A 194 9.21 -4.57 5.03
CA ARG A 194 8.12 -4.54 4.05
C ARG A 194 8.09 -5.81 3.20
N MET A 195 9.26 -6.27 2.72
CA MET A 195 9.36 -7.49 1.92
C MET A 195 8.98 -8.74 2.74
N LEU A 196 9.36 -8.80 4.01
CA LEU A 196 8.96 -9.88 4.92
C LEU A 196 7.44 -9.90 5.16
N LEU A 197 6.81 -8.73 5.26
CA LEU A 197 5.36 -8.63 5.38
C LEU A 197 4.66 -9.02 4.06
N CYS A 198 5.18 -8.59 2.90
CA CYS A 198 4.69 -9.03 1.59
C CYS A 198 4.75 -10.55 1.43
N ARG A 199 5.83 -11.20 1.91
CA ARG A 199 5.93 -12.66 1.88
C ARG A 199 4.82 -13.34 2.68
N LYS A 200 4.56 -12.88 3.91
CA LYS A 200 3.44 -13.38 4.73
C LYS A 200 2.08 -13.15 4.06
N ALA A 201 1.92 -11.99 3.41
CA ALA A 201 0.70 -11.66 2.69
C ALA A 201 0.50 -12.54 1.46
N ALA A 202 1.56 -12.81 0.69
CA ALA A 202 1.50 -13.76 -0.42
C ALA A 202 1.13 -15.18 0.05
N GLU A 203 1.76 -15.67 1.12
CA GLU A 203 1.42 -16.97 1.73
C GLU A 203 -0.07 -17.05 2.13
N LYS A 204 -0.64 -15.95 2.65
CA LYS A 204 -2.08 -15.88 2.98
C LYS A 204 -2.98 -16.02 1.76
N LEU A 205 -2.52 -15.59 0.58
CA LEU A 205 -3.21 -15.73 -0.70
C LEU A 205 -2.90 -17.07 -1.42
N GLY A 206 -2.11 -17.95 -0.82
CA GLY A 206 -1.66 -19.20 -1.45
C GLY A 206 -0.53 -19.00 -2.46
N LEU A 207 0.13 -17.84 -2.46
CA LEU A 207 1.19 -17.46 -3.38
C LEU A 207 2.56 -17.47 -2.69
N LYS A 208 3.63 -17.53 -3.52
CA LYS A 208 5.00 -17.22 -3.09
C LYS A 208 5.33 -15.79 -3.50
N PHE A 209 5.88 -15.00 -2.60
CA PHE A 209 6.41 -13.66 -2.94
C PHE A 209 7.77 -13.79 -3.60
N ARG A 210 7.94 -13.14 -4.75
CA ARG A 210 9.18 -13.06 -5.50
C ARG A 210 9.63 -11.61 -5.61
N LEU A 211 10.94 -11.41 -5.60
CA LEU A 211 11.57 -10.10 -5.78
C LEU A 211 12.62 -10.20 -6.87
N THR A 212 12.44 -9.42 -7.92
CA THR A 212 13.40 -9.29 -9.01
C THR A 212 13.91 -7.86 -9.08
N ILE A 213 15.21 -7.64 -8.99
CA ILE A 213 15.86 -6.33 -9.10
C ILE A 213 16.89 -6.38 -10.22
N ASN A 214 16.80 -5.45 -11.17
CA ASN A 214 17.72 -5.35 -12.33
C ASN A 214 17.89 -6.67 -13.07
N GLY A 215 16.78 -7.41 -13.23
CA GLY A 215 16.74 -8.70 -13.92
C GLY A 215 17.25 -9.90 -13.10
N GLN A 216 17.68 -9.70 -11.85
CA GLN A 216 18.09 -10.78 -10.96
C GLN A 216 16.98 -11.11 -9.95
N THR A 217 16.55 -12.37 -9.90
CA THR A 217 15.63 -12.86 -8.88
C THR A 217 16.37 -13.09 -7.57
N LEU A 218 15.92 -12.42 -6.50
CA LEU A 218 16.57 -12.41 -5.19
C LEU A 218 15.80 -13.22 -4.14
N LEU A 219 14.49 -13.46 -4.38
CA LEU A 219 13.59 -14.27 -3.56
C LEU A 219 12.76 -15.19 -4.44
#